data_56bbbf009f76a386bb75f29f4a793b36
#
_entry.id   56bbbf009f76a386bb75f29f4a793b36
#
_cell.length_a   1.000
_cell.length_b   1.000
_cell.length_c   1.000
_cell.angle_alpha   90.00
_cell.angle_beta   90.00
_cell.angle_gamma   90.00
#
_symmetry.space_group_name_H-M   'P 1'
#
loop_
_entity.id
_entity.type
_entity.pdbx_description
1 polymer ?
#
loop_
_entity_poly.entity_id
_entity_poly.type
_entity_poly.pdbx_seq_one_letter_code
_entity_poly.pdbx_strand_id
1 'polypeptide(L)'
;GYPGCSGFADACVKAGSLDGKFCPVGGQPVMAQIADILGLAATEAEPMVAVVRCNGSCANRPRINQYDGAKSCAIAASLYGGETGCSYGCLGCGDCVAACQFDAIHMNPETGLPEVDEAKCTACGACVKACPKAIIEIRPQGKKSRRVYISCVNKDKGAVARKACTVSCIGCGKCVKTCPFEAITLENNLAYIDPNKCKSCRKCVEVCPQNTIIELNF
;
A
#
# COMPACT_ATOMS: atom_id res chain seq x y z
N GLY A 1 -0.66 16.88 -0.23
CA GLY A 1 -0.75 17.28 -1.64
C GLY A 1 -0.98 18.79 -1.78
N TYR A 2 -0.72 19.32 -2.94
CA TYR A 2 -0.92 20.74 -3.23
C TYR A 2 -2.39 21.00 -3.63
N PRO A 3 -2.95 22.16 -3.32
CA PRO A 3 -4.32 22.51 -3.69
C PRO A 3 -4.39 22.86 -5.20
N GLY A 4 -4.43 21.82 -6.06
CA GLY A 4 -4.51 21.97 -7.51
C GLY A 4 -3.19 22.36 -8.20
N CYS A 5 -3.27 22.60 -9.51
CA CYS A 5 -2.10 22.91 -10.34
C CYS A 5 -1.46 24.25 -9.98
N SER A 6 -2.26 25.28 -9.66
CA SER A 6 -1.75 26.60 -9.27
C SER A 6 -0.94 26.52 -7.97
N GLY A 7 -1.46 25.84 -6.95
CA GLY A 7 -0.73 25.67 -5.69
C GLY A 7 0.55 24.85 -5.84
N PHE A 8 0.59 23.91 -6.78
CA PHE A 8 1.80 23.19 -7.12
C PHE A 8 2.82 24.09 -7.84
N ALA A 9 2.38 24.87 -8.82
CA ALA A 9 3.23 25.83 -9.53
C ALA A 9 3.84 26.87 -8.59
N ASP A 10 3.02 27.47 -7.71
CA ASP A 10 3.49 28.40 -6.69
C ASP A 10 4.56 27.80 -5.77
N ALA A 11 4.37 26.54 -5.37
CA ALA A 11 5.33 25.83 -4.54
C ALA A 11 6.66 25.55 -5.27
N CYS A 12 6.62 25.29 -6.58
CA CYS A 12 7.82 25.11 -7.39
C CYS A 12 8.61 26.43 -7.51
N VAL A 13 7.91 27.53 -7.81
CA VAL A 13 8.52 28.86 -7.94
C VAL A 13 9.13 29.33 -6.62
N LYS A 14 8.38 29.23 -5.51
CA LYS A 14 8.84 29.69 -4.18
C LYS A 14 10.03 28.93 -3.65
N ALA A 15 10.15 27.63 -3.99
CA ALA A 15 11.24 26.82 -3.48
C ALA A 15 12.55 26.96 -4.24
N GLY A 16 12.53 27.47 -5.48
CA GLY A 16 13.72 27.55 -6.33
C GLY A 16 14.39 26.21 -6.65
N SER A 17 13.74 25.08 -6.32
CA SER A 17 14.18 23.72 -6.66
C SER A 17 12.98 22.80 -6.86
N LEU A 18 13.16 21.73 -7.64
CA LEU A 18 12.16 20.70 -7.88
C LEU A 18 12.35 19.48 -6.97
N ASP A 19 13.31 19.50 -6.05
CA ASP A 19 13.58 18.41 -5.14
C ASP A 19 12.37 18.08 -4.25
N GLY A 20 11.99 16.82 -4.23
CA GLY A 20 10.82 16.36 -3.48
C GLY A 20 9.47 16.84 -4.02
N LYS A 21 9.44 17.51 -5.18
CA LYS A 21 8.23 17.93 -5.87
C LYS A 21 7.98 17.08 -7.09
N PHE A 22 6.77 16.60 -7.21
CA PHE A 22 6.37 15.77 -8.35
C PHE A 22 4.90 16.01 -8.68
N CYS A 23 4.60 16.19 -9.97
CA CYS A 23 3.22 16.26 -10.45
C CYS A 23 2.71 14.83 -10.70
N PRO A 24 1.81 14.27 -9.87
CA PRO A 24 1.39 12.89 -10.01
C PRO A 24 0.58 12.62 -11.29
N VAL A 25 -0.11 13.64 -11.80
CA VAL A 25 -0.95 13.54 -13.00
C VAL A 25 -0.12 13.71 -14.27
N GLY A 26 0.75 14.72 -14.30
CA GLY A 26 1.56 15.04 -15.48
C GLY A 26 2.84 14.21 -15.61
N GLY A 27 3.27 13.54 -14.53
CA GLY A 27 4.47 12.72 -14.54
C GLY A 27 5.76 13.45 -14.91
N GLN A 28 6.77 12.68 -15.32
CA GLN A 28 8.06 13.20 -15.76
C GLN A 28 7.99 14.19 -16.95
N PRO A 29 7.14 14.00 -17.97
CA PRO A 29 7.05 14.96 -19.07
C PRO A 29 6.70 16.38 -18.61
N VAL A 30 5.74 16.51 -17.70
CA VAL A 30 5.35 17.82 -17.14
C VAL A 30 6.45 18.36 -16.22
N MET A 31 7.10 17.51 -15.43
CA MET A 31 8.22 17.93 -14.58
C MET A 31 9.40 18.45 -15.41
N ALA A 32 9.71 17.84 -16.55
CA ALA A 32 10.73 18.32 -17.48
C ALA A 32 10.38 19.72 -18.05
N GLN A 33 9.12 19.92 -18.48
CA GLN A 33 8.65 21.22 -18.94
C GLN A 33 8.73 22.30 -17.86
N ILE A 34 8.37 21.97 -16.63
CA ILE A 34 8.49 22.90 -15.50
C ILE A 34 9.96 23.26 -15.23
N ALA A 35 10.84 22.26 -15.30
CA ALA A 35 12.28 22.47 -15.14
C ALA A 35 12.83 23.42 -16.19
N ASP A 36 12.47 23.22 -17.46
CA ASP A 36 12.87 24.10 -18.56
C ASP A 36 12.36 25.52 -18.39
N ILE A 37 11.08 25.70 -18.01
CA ILE A 37 10.49 27.04 -17.80
C ILE A 37 11.16 27.78 -16.65
N LEU A 38 11.49 27.07 -15.56
CA LEU A 38 12.07 27.66 -14.36
C LEU A 38 13.61 27.74 -14.39
N GLY A 39 14.26 27.18 -15.41
CA GLY A 39 15.72 27.07 -15.50
C GLY A 39 16.32 26.20 -14.39
N LEU A 40 15.57 25.17 -13.94
CA LEU A 40 15.97 24.26 -12.87
C LEU A 40 16.33 22.88 -13.42
N ALA A 41 17.12 22.10 -12.66
CA ALA A 41 17.36 20.71 -13.02
C ALA A 41 16.11 19.87 -12.80
N ALA A 42 15.71 19.08 -13.80
CA ALA A 42 14.66 18.09 -13.66
C ALA A 42 15.15 16.95 -12.76
N THR A 43 14.49 16.73 -11.63
CA THR A 43 14.77 15.58 -10.77
C THR A 43 13.99 14.38 -11.28
N GLU A 44 14.67 13.30 -11.63
CA GLU A 44 14.00 12.03 -11.94
C GLU A 44 13.40 11.46 -10.64
N ALA A 45 12.08 11.53 -10.52
CA ALA A 45 11.39 10.88 -9.41
C ALA A 45 11.14 9.41 -9.76
N GLU A 46 11.47 8.50 -8.85
CA GLU A 46 11.11 7.09 -9.01
C GLU A 46 9.58 6.96 -9.04
N PRO A 47 9.00 6.26 -10.03
CA PRO A 47 7.56 6.05 -10.09
C PRO A 47 7.05 5.39 -8.82
N MET A 48 5.98 5.95 -8.25
CA MET A 48 5.37 5.46 -7.02
C MET A 48 3.98 4.90 -7.32
N VAL A 49 3.53 3.96 -6.50
CA VAL A 49 2.20 3.33 -6.63
C VAL A 49 1.62 2.98 -5.27
N ALA A 50 0.30 3.00 -5.16
CA ALA A 50 -0.40 2.51 -3.98
C ALA A 50 -0.33 0.97 -3.92
N VAL A 51 -0.09 0.43 -2.73
CA VAL A 51 -0.01 -1.01 -2.49
C VAL A 51 -0.94 -1.37 -1.33
N VAL A 52 -1.73 -2.42 -1.50
CA VAL A 52 -2.66 -2.93 -0.47
C VAL A 52 -1.96 -4.03 0.34
N ARG A 53 -1.73 -3.77 1.61
CA ARG A 53 -1.06 -4.68 2.55
C ARG A 53 -2.06 -5.56 3.30
N CYS A 54 -2.96 -6.20 2.58
CA CYS A 54 -3.88 -7.19 3.12
C CYS A 54 -4.21 -8.24 2.05
N ASN A 55 -3.90 -9.50 2.33
CA ASN A 55 -4.26 -10.64 1.48
C ASN A 55 -5.35 -11.52 2.12
N GLY A 56 -5.99 -11.00 3.16
CA GLY A 56 -7.09 -11.67 3.84
C GLY A 56 -8.38 -11.59 3.03
N SER A 57 -8.46 -12.36 1.93
CA SER A 57 -9.68 -12.53 1.15
C SER A 57 -10.80 -13.17 1.96
N CYS A 58 -12.01 -13.22 1.41
CA CYS A 58 -13.16 -13.89 2.03
C CYS A 58 -12.86 -15.36 2.35
N ALA A 59 -12.05 -16.06 1.54
CA ALA A 59 -11.63 -17.43 1.76
C ALA A 59 -10.62 -17.59 2.91
N ASN A 60 -9.71 -16.62 3.07
CA ASN A 60 -8.65 -16.68 4.06
C ASN A 60 -9.04 -16.15 5.43
N ARG A 61 -10.10 -15.38 5.50
CA ARG A 61 -10.55 -14.65 6.68
C ARG A 61 -12.06 -14.79 6.85
N PRO A 62 -12.51 -15.85 7.52
CA PRO A 62 -13.96 -16.11 7.68
C PRO A 62 -14.65 -14.99 8.44
N ARG A 63 -15.90 -14.71 8.07
CA ARG A 63 -16.77 -13.81 8.80
C ARG A 63 -17.17 -14.45 10.12
N ILE A 64 -17.15 -13.69 11.19
CA ILE A 64 -17.57 -14.09 12.53
C ILE A 64 -18.85 -13.39 12.97
N ASN A 65 -19.23 -12.33 12.29
CA ASN A 65 -20.47 -11.58 12.48
C ASN A 65 -20.95 -10.97 11.16
N GLN A 66 -22.15 -10.47 11.13
CA GLN A 66 -22.73 -9.74 10.00
C GLN A 66 -23.08 -8.32 10.47
N TYR A 67 -22.72 -7.33 9.68
CA TYR A 67 -23.05 -5.93 9.91
C TYR A 67 -24.11 -5.45 8.90
N ASP A 68 -25.21 -5.00 9.42
CA ASP A 68 -26.35 -4.49 8.64
C ASP A 68 -26.54 -2.98 8.86
N GLY A 69 -25.47 -2.23 8.69
CA GLY A 69 -25.44 -0.77 8.82
C GLY A 69 -24.86 -0.07 7.61
N ALA A 70 -24.52 1.21 7.76
CA ALA A 70 -23.94 2.01 6.70
C ALA A 70 -22.61 1.40 6.21
N LYS A 71 -22.52 1.14 4.92
CA LYS A 71 -21.32 0.54 4.28
C LYS A 71 -20.23 1.59 4.10
N SER A 72 -19.49 1.87 5.18
CA SER A 72 -18.31 2.72 5.20
C SER A 72 -17.24 2.09 6.09
N CYS A 73 -16.00 2.07 5.62
CA CYS A 73 -14.86 1.58 6.41
C CYS A 73 -14.64 2.42 7.66
N ALA A 74 -14.81 3.75 7.57
CA ALA A 74 -14.65 4.65 8.70
C ALA A 74 -15.68 4.35 9.81
N ILE A 75 -16.95 4.16 9.45
CA ILE A 75 -18.02 3.82 10.38
C ILE A 75 -17.80 2.43 10.98
N ALA A 76 -17.54 1.42 10.14
CA ALA A 76 -17.30 0.06 10.60
C ALA A 76 -16.09 -0.04 11.54
N ALA A 77 -15.02 0.69 11.27
CA ALA A 77 -13.83 0.72 12.12
C ALA A 77 -14.09 1.32 13.50
N SER A 78 -14.95 2.35 13.59
CA SER A 78 -15.27 3.03 14.84
C SER A 78 -16.26 2.26 15.72
N LEU A 79 -17.16 1.47 15.11
CA LEU A 79 -18.24 0.80 15.84
C LEU A 79 -17.82 -0.58 16.37
N TYR A 80 -17.23 -1.44 15.56
CA TYR A 80 -17.02 -2.86 15.95
C TYR A 80 -15.77 -3.53 15.33
N GLY A 81 -14.98 -2.80 14.56
CA GLY A 81 -13.70 -3.28 14.03
C GLY A 81 -13.75 -4.17 12.80
N GLY A 82 -14.92 -4.61 12.33
CA GLY A 82 -15.12 -5.41 11.12
C GLY A 82 -15.80 -6.76 11.35
N GLU A 83 -16.29 -7.37 10.27
CA GLU A 83 -17.06 -8.62 10.27
C GLU A 83 -16.20 -9.87 10.47
N THR A 84 -14.88 -9.75 10.49
CA THR A 84 -13.95 -10.88 10.57
C THR A 84 -13.15 -10.86 11.86
N GLY A 85 -12.56 -12.00 12.24
CA GLY A 85 -11.72 -12.10 13.44
C GLY A 85 -10.41 -11.32 13.41
N CYS A 86 -10.05 -10.71 12.26
CA CYS A 86 -8.84 -9.90 12.14
C CYS A 86 -9.14 -8.41 12.36
N SER A 87 -8.76 -7.87 13.50
CA SER A 87 -8.96 -6.45 13.85
C SER A 87 -8.20 -5.46 12.95
N TYR A 88 -7.21 -5.92 12.23
CA TYR A 88 -6.33 -5.11 11.38
C TYR A 88 -6.69 -5.16 9.89
N GLY A 89 -7.43 -6.17 9.47
CA GLY A 89 -7.67 -6.47 8.05
C GLY A 89 -8.58 -5.47 7.34
N CYS A 90 -8.66 -5.59 6.03
CA CYS A 90 -9.56 -4.81 5.18
C CYS A 90 -11.02 -5.00 5.61
N LEU A 91 -11.78 -3.92 5.67
CA LEU A 91 -13.21 -3.94 6.03
C LEU A 91 -14.12 -4.20 4.81
N GLY A 92 -13.61 -4.03 3.60
CA GLY A 92 -14.32 -4.36 2.38
C GLY A 92 -15.40 -3.36 1.94
N CYS A 93 -15.55 -2.21 2.63
CA CYS A 93 -16.64 -1.25 2.30
C CYS A 93 -16.29 -0.30 1.14
N GLY A 94 -15.03 -0.22 0.68
CA GLY A 94 -14.67 0.54 -0.52
C GLY A 94 -14.43 2.04 -0.34
N ASP A 95 -14.24 2.57 0.88
CA ASP A 95 -13.94 3.99 1.10
C ASP A 95 -12.68 4.45 0.33
N CYS A 96 -11.71 3.56 0.14
CA CYS A 96 -10.52 3.83 -0.67
C CYS A 96 -10.84 3.96 -2.17
N VAL A 97 -11.84 3.23 -2.66
CA VAL A 97 -12.33 3.32 -4.05
C VAL A 97 -13.06 4.65 -4.23
N ALA A 98 -13.98 4.98 -3.33
CA ALA A 98 -14.73 6.24 -3.37
C ALA A 98 -13.81 7.47 -3.29
N ALA A 99 -12.66 7.38 -2.59
CA ALA A 99 -11.69 8.45 -2.48
C ALA A 99 -10.78 8.61 -3.72
N CYS A 100 -10.76 7.64 -4.63
CA CYS A 100 -9.90 7.68 -5.80
C CYS A 100 -10.52 8.48 -6.95
N GLN A 101 -9.90 9.60 -7.32
CA GLN A 101 -10.35 10.45 -8.43
C GLN A 101 -9.85 9.97 -9.81
N PHE A 102 -9.00 8.96 -9.85
CA PHE A 102 -8.33 8.48 -11.06
C PHE A 102 -8.86 7.11 -11.53
N ASP A 103 -9.88 6.58 -10.88
CA ASP A 103 -10.40 5.24 -11.15
C ASP A 103 -9.29 4.16 -11.17
N ALA A 104 -8.32 4.33 -10.27
CA ALA A 104 -7.13 3.48 -10.18
C ALA A 104 -7.25 2.39 -9.10
N ILE A 105 -8.36 2.33 -8.38
CA ILE A 105 -8.57 1.31 -7.34
C ILE A 105 -10.04 0.86 -7.38
N HIS A 106 -10.25 -0.43 -7.35
CA HIS A 106 -11.59 -1.05 -7.37
C HIS A 106 -11.66 -2.21 -6.39
N MET A 107 -12.87 -2.59 -5.97
CA MET A 107 -13.07 -3.77 -5.14
C MET A 107 -13.18 -5.01 -6.02
N ASN A 108 -12.32 -6.01 -5.77
CA ASN A 108 -12.45 -7.30 -6.41
C ASN A 108 -13.62 -8.08 -5.73
N PRO A 109 -14.67 -8.48 -6.47
CA PRO A 109 -15.85 -9.14 -5.90
C PRO A 109 -15.55 -10.55 -5.38
N GLU A 110 -14.54 -11.23 -5.92
CA GLU A 110 -14.19 -12.60 -5.53
C GLU A 110 -13.39 -12.61 -4.22
N THR A 111 -12.47 -11.69 -4.07
CA THR A 111 -11.58 -11.62 -2.90
C THR A 111 -12.14 -10.74 -1.79
N GLY A 112 -13.01 -9.79 -2.12
CA GLY A 112 -13.48 -8.74 -1.22
C GLY A 112 -12.41 -7.72 -0.82
N LEU A 113 -11.31 -7.66 -1.58
CA LEU A 113 -10.18 -6.76 -1.33
C LEU A 113 -10.08 -5.69 -2.41
N PRO A 114 -9.54 -4.50 -2.09
CA PRO A 114 -9.25 -3.50 -3.10
C PRO A 114 -8.01 -3.89 -3.92
N GLU A 115 -8.10 -3.71 -5.22
CA GLU A 115 -7.02 -3.88 -6.19
C GLU A 115 -6.66 -2.56 -6.84
N VAL A 116 -5.39 -2.35 -7.12
CA VAL A 116 -4.87 -1.11 -7.69
C VAL A 116 -4.44 -1.35 -9.14
N ASP A 117 -5.02 -0.57 -10.06
CA ASP A 117 -4.54 -0.44 -11.43
C ASP A 117 -3.30 0.48 -11.44
N GLU A 118 -2.13 -0.12 -11.62
CA GLU A 118 -0.85 0.58 -11.58
C GLU A 118 -0.69 1.59 -12.72
N ALA A 119 -1.34 1.35 -13.87
CA ALA A 119 -1.26 2.24 -15.02
C ALA A 119 -2.04 3.54 -14.78
N LYS A 120 -3.11 3.50 -14.00
CA LYS A 120 -3.93 4.66 -13.65
C LYS A 120 -3.49 5.33 -12.33
N CYS A 121 -2.74 4.63 -11.49
CA CYS A 121 -2.39 5.10 -10.16
C CYS A 121 -1.37 6.24 -10.21
N THR A 122 -1.76 7.41 -9.72
CA THR A 122 -0.91 8.60 -9.64
C THR A 122 -0.18 8.75 -8.29
N ALA A 123 -0.27 7.76 -7.41
CA ALA A 123 0.32 7.78 -6.06
C ALA A 123 -0.08 9.01 -5.20
N CYS A 124 -1.24 9.60 -5.44
CA CYS A 124 -1.70 10.81 -4.73
C CYS A 124 -1.97 10.63 -3.23
N GLY A 125 -2.07 9.39 -2.76
CA GLY A 125 -2.28 9.05 -1.36
C GLY A 125 -3.71 9.24 -0.83
N ALA A 126 -4.70 9.55 -1.66
CA ALA A 126 -6.10 9.71 -1.22
C ALA A 126 -6.65 8.42 -0.60
N CYS A 127 -6.40 7.26 -1.22
CA CYS A 127 -6.80 5.95 -0.70
C CYS A 127 -6.09 5.58 0.62
N VAL A 128 -4.84 6.02 0.81
CA VAL A 128 -4.10 5.84 2.08
C VAL A 128 -4.78 6.58 3.21
N LYS A 129 -5.16 7.85 2.98
CA LYS A 129 -5.84 8.69 3.97
C LYS A 129 -7.26 8.19 4.29
N ALA A 130 -7.96 7.64 3.29
CA ALA A 130 -9.31 7.12 3.45
C ALA A 130 -9.36 5.78 4.22
N CYS A 131 -8.25 5.07 4.33
CA CYS A 131 -8.24 3.74 4.95
C CYS A 131 -8.06 3.82 6.47
N PRO A 132 -9.09 3.54 7.29
CA PRO A 132 -9.00 3.61 8.76
C PRO A 132 -8.12 2.50 9.36
N LYS A 133 -7.85 1.43 8.59
CA LYS A 133 -6.98 0.31 9.00
C LYS A 133 -5.52 0.48 8.57
N ALA A 134 -5.17 1.57 7.87
CA ALA A 134 -3.83 1.87 7.39
C ALA A 134 -3.18 0.69 6.61
N ILE A 135 -3.98 -0.01 5.81
CA ILE A 135 -3.50 -1.16 5.00
C ILE A 135 -2.98 -0.74 3.63
N ILE A 136 -3.13 0.52 3.25
CA ILE A 136 -2.65 1.03 1.96
C ILE A 136 -1.46 1.94 2.21
N GLU A 137 -0.40 1.75 1.46
CA GLU A 137 0.79 2.61 1.50
C GLU A 137 1.28 2.93 0.08
N ILE A 138 2.00 4.04 -0.07
CA ILE A 138 2.66 4.39 -1.31
C ILE A 138 4.07 3.82 -1.30
N ARG A 139 4.42 3.07 -2.36
CA ARG A 139 5.74 2.44 -2.52
C ARG A 139 6.34 2.76 -3.88
N PRO A 140 7.68 2.74 -4.00
CA PRO A 140 8.35 2.73 -5.29
C PRO A 140 7.81 1.60 -6.17
N GLN A 141 7.60 1.90 -7.44
CA GLN A 141 7.13 0.91 -8.41
C GLN A 141 8.20 -0.14 -8.71
N GLY A 142 9.48 0.23 -8.52
CA GLY A 142 10.62 -0.63 -8.76
C GLY A 142 10.92 -0.87 -10.23
N LYS A 143 12.07 -1.48 -10.51
CA LYS A 143 12.48 -1.81 -11.89
C LYS A 143 11.52 -2.83 -12.50
N LYS A 144 10.98 -2.52 -13.69
CA LYS A 144 9.98 -3.35 -14.39
C LYS A 144 8.73 -3.62 -13.55
N SER A 145 8.34 -2.68 -12.69
CA SER A 145 7.23 -2.79 -11.75
C SER A 145 7.33 -3.95 -10.74
N ARG A 146 8.51 -4.54 -10.56
CA ARG A 146 8.72 -5.68 -9.66
C ARG A 146 8.77 -5.25 -8.20
N ARG A 147 7.93 -5.84 -7.38
CA ARG A 147 7.84 -5.57 -5.96
C ARG A 147 7.67 -6.82 -5.14
N VAL A 148 8.27 -6.81 -3.95
CA VAL A 148 8.05 -7.83 -2.92
C VAL A 148 7.68 -7.12 -1.63
N TYR A 149 6.56 -7.47 -1.02
CA TYR A 149 6.11 -6.86 0.22
C TYR A 149 5.29 -7.82 1.08
N ILE A 150 5.17 -7.49 2.36
CA ILE A 150 4.35 -8.26 3.30
C ILE A 150 2.92 -7.75 3.22
N SER A 151 2.02 -8.61 2.74
CA SER A 151 0.60 -8.31 2.56
C SER A 151 -0.18 -8.61 3.85
N CYS A 152 0.26 -8.00 4.95
CA CYS A 152 -0.36 -8.08 6.27
C CYS A 152 0.03 -6.86 7.09
N VAL A 153 -0.88 -6.42 7.97
CA VAL A 153 -0.63 -5.35 8.96
C VAL A 153 -1.03 -5.79 10.38
N ASN A 154 -1.34 -7.07 10.57
CA ASN A 154 -1.74 -7.62 11.87
C ASN A 154 -0.53 -7.68 12.83
N LYS A 155 -0.70 -7.15 14.04
CA LYS A 155 0.31 -7.09 15.11
C LYS A 155 0.02 -8.04 16.26
N ASP A 156 -1.02 -8.87 16.16
CA ASP A 156 -1.34 -9.87 17.15
C ASP A 156 -0.24 -10.94 17.24
N LYS A 157 -0.18 -11.63 18.37
CA LYS A 157 0.67 -12.81 18.53
C LYS A 157 0.35 -13.86 17.47
N GLY A 158 1.35 -14.53 16.94
CA GLY A 158 1.25 -15.40 15.77
C GLY A 158 0.12 -16.44 15.83
N ALA A 159 -0.17 -17.02 17.02
CA ALA A 159 -1.28 -17.95 17.19
C ALA A 159 -2.65 -17.28 16.98
N VAL A 160 -2.84 -16.06 17.48
CA VAL A 160 -4.06 -15.27 17.32
C VAL A 160 -4.21 -14.81 15.87
N ALA A 161 -3.15 -14.27 15.29
CA ALA A 161 -3.13 -13.82 13.91
C ALA A 161 -3.49 -14.94 12.93
N ARG A 162 -2.90 -16.15 13.10
CA ARG A 162 -3.17 -17.32 12.28
C ARG A 162 -4.62 -17.82 12.41
N LYS A 163 -5.19 -17.76 13.61
CA LYS A 163 -6.60 -18.14 13.83
C LYS A 163 -7.55 -17.18 13.13
N ALA A 164 -7.20 -15.89 13.07
CA ALA A 164 -8.03 -14.86 12.46
C ALA A 164 -7.91 -14.83 10.91
N CYS A 165 -6.76 -15.24 10.35
CA CYS A 165 -6.51 -15.21 8.91
C CYS A 165 -5.42 -16.23 8.54
N THR A 166 -5.71 -17.13 7.60
CA THR A 166 -4.80 -18.22 7.20
C THR A 166 -3.52 -17.75 6.53
N VAL A 167 -3.52 -16.55 5.95
CA VAL A 167 -2.36 -15.93 5.27
C VAL A 167 -1.74 -14.77 6.07
N SER A 168 -2.02 -14.70 7.39
CA SER A 168 -1.49 -13.64 8.24
C SER A 168 0.01 -13.81 8.52
N CYS A 169 0.71 -12.70 8.75
CA CYS A 169 2.05 -12.74 9.31
C CYS A 169 1.97 -13.24 10.77
N ILE A 170 2.77 -14.25 11.12
CA ILE A 170 2.83 -14.84 12.46
C ILE A 170 4.08 -14.40 13.23
N GLY A 171 4.84 -13.44 12.72
CA GLY A 171 6.03 -12.93 13.39
C GLY A 171 7.17 -13.94 13.55
N CYS A 172 7.25 -14.98 12.71
CA CYS A 172 8.22 -16.08 12.88
C CYS A 172 9.69 -15.71 12.59
N GLY A 173 9.96 -14.56 11.97
CA GLY A 173 11.31 -14.05 11.68
C GLY A 173 12.10 -14.80 10.60
N LYS A 174 11.56 -15.85 9.95
CA LYS A 174 12.29 -16.59 8.89
C LYS A 174 12.71 -15.70 7.74
N CYS A 175 11.83 -14.81 7.26
CA CYS A 175 12.14 -13.87 6.18
C CYS A 175 13.26 -12.89 6.54
N VAL A 176 13.33 -12.45 7.81
CA VAL A 176 14.40 -11.58 8.30
C VAL A 176 15.75 -12.28 8.21
N LYS A 177 15.83 -13.51 8.73
CA LYS A 177 17.07 -14.32 8.71
C LYS A 177 17.55 -14.66 7.29
N THR A 178 16.62 -14.78 6.35
CA THR A 178 16.93 -15.18 4.95
C THR A 178 17.29 -13.97 4.07
N CYS A 179 17.00 -12.74 4.49
CA CYS A 179 17.23 -11.56 3.67
C CYS A 179 18.70 -11.16 3.63
N PRO A 180 19.42 -11.29 2.48
CA PRO A 180 20.84 -10.94 2.39
C PRO A 180 21.10 -9.44 2.35
N PHE A 181 20.04 -8.62 2.22
CA PHE A 181 20.13 -7.16 2.10
C PHE A 181 19.68 -6.43 3.36
N GLU A 182 19.37 -7.16 4.43
CA GLU A 182 18.85 -6.59 5.69
C GLU A 182 17.66 -5.64 5.48
N ALA A 183 16.86 -5.93 4.43
CA ALA A 183 15.72 -5.12 4.04
C ALA A 183 14.45 -5.45 4.84
N ILE A 184 14.48 -6.39 5.75
CA ILE A 184 13.29 -6.86 6.48
C ILE A 184 13.49 -6.65 7.98
N THR A 185 12.60 -5.89 8.58
CA THR A 185 12.49 -5.72 10.03
C THR A 185 11.34 -6.53 10.60
N LEU A 186 11.41 -6.86 11.88
CA LEU A 186 10.33 -7.53 12.62
C LEU A 186 10.04 -6.75 13.89
N GLU A 187 8.88 -6.12 13.94
CA GLU A 187 8.42 -5.33 15.08
C GLU A 187 6.98 -5.66 15.42
N ASN A 188 6.65 -5.73 16.68
CA ASN A 188 5.29 -6.01 17.16
C ASN A 188 4.65 -7.23 16.45
N ASN A 189 5.35 -8.35 16.35
CA ASN A 189 4.93 -9.60 15.67
C ASN A 189 4.68 -9.45 14.16
N LEU A 190 5.02 -8.35 13.54
CA LEU A 190 4.82 -8.07 12.13
C LEU A 190 6.15 -7.81 11.43
N ALA A 191 6.41 -8.52 10.36
CA ALA A 191 7.54 -8.23 9.49
C ALA A 191 7.19 -7.11 8.51
N TYR A 192 8.19 -6.29 8.17
CA TYR A 192 8.08 -5.22 7.18
C TYR A 192 9.26 -5.28 6.22
N ILE A 193 9.01 -5.13 4.93
CA ILE A 193 10.05 -5.04 3.90
C ILE A 193 10.23 -3.58 3.51
N ASP A 194 11.41 -3.02 3.78
CA ASP A 194 11.80 -1.69 3.33
C ASP A 194 12.00 -1.70 1.80
N PRO A 195 11.18 -0.97 1.03
CA PRO A 195 11.28 -0.95 -0.42
C PRO A 195 12.59 -0.37 -0.93
N ASN A 196 13.23 0.54 -0.19
CA ASN A 196 14.48 1.18 -0.60
C ASN A 196 15.69 0.24 -0.49
N LYS A 197 15.65 -0.69 0.47
CA LYS A 197 16.70 -1.71 0.67
C LYS A 197 16.44 -2.99 -0.13
N CYS A 198 15.17 -3.28 -0.46
CA CYS A 198 14.78 -4.51 -1.10
C CYS A 198 15.28 -4.58 -2.56
N LYS A 199 15.98 -5.64 -2.92
CA LYS A 199 16.44 -5.91 -4.29
C LYS A 199 15.55 -6.90 -5.05
N SER A 200 14.35 -7.18 -4.54
CA SER A 200 13.35 -8.07 -5.15
C SER A 200 13.88 -9.48 -5.51
N CYS A 201 14.76 -10.03 -4.67
CA CYS A 201 15.41 -11.33 -4.90
C CYS A 201 14.52 -12.55 -4.60
N ARG A 202 13.34 -12.37 -4.00
CA ARG A 202 12.29 -13.37 -3.71
C ARG A 202 12.63 -14.43 -2.65
N LYS A 203 13.84 -14.54 -2.13
CA LYS A 203 14.23 -15.54 -1.12
C LYS A 203 13.32 -15.57 0.11
N CYS A 204 12.77 -14.41 0.50
CA CYS A 204 11.84 -14.32 1.62
C CYS A 204 10.45 -14.91 1.31
N VAL A 205 10.03 -14.92 0.04
CA VAL A 205 8.75 -15.50 -0.41
C VAL A 205 8.77 -17.01 -0.18
N GLU A 206 9.85 -17.68 -0.62
CA GLU A 206 10.01 -19.14 -0.55
C GLU A 206 9.97 -19.68 0.89
N VAL A 207 10.49 -18.92 1.85
CA VAL A 207 10.59 -19.36 3.25
C VAL A 207 9.39 -18.98 4.10
N CYS A 208 8.40 -18.25 3.54
CA CYS A 208 7.24 -17.78 4.29
C CYS A 208 6.22 -18.91 4.51
N PRO A 209 6.02 -19.41 5.75
CA PRO A 209 5.13 -20.55 5.98
C PRO A 209 3.64 -20.19 5.87
N GLN A 210 3.31 -18.91 5.80
CA GLN A 210 1.94 -18.41 5.72
C GLN A 210 1.61 -17.77 4.36
N ASN A 211 2.53 -17.81 3.39
CA ASN A 211 2.37 -17.15 2.09
C ASN A 211 1.91 -15.69 2.18
N THR A 212 2.39 -15.00 3.22
CA THR A 212 2.03 -13.60 3.51
C THR A 212 2.78 -12.61 2.62
N ILE A 213 3.90 -13.05 2.04
CA ILE A 213 4.76 -12.21 1.21
C ILE A 213 4.30 -12.33 -0.24
N ILE A 214 3.91 -11.20 -0.81
CA ILE A 214 3.44 -11.11 -2.19
C ILE A 214 4.58 -10.62 -3.06
N GLU A 215 4.69 -11.20 -4.24
CA GLU A 215 5.55 -10.77 -5.33
C GLU A 215 4.69 -10.35 -6.53
N LEU A 216 5.03 -9.23 -7.16
CA LEU A 216 4.32 -8.70 -8.32
C LEU A 216 5.26 -8.52 -9.50
N ASN A 217 4.78 -8.84 -10.70
CA ASN A 217 5.44 -8.60 -11.99
C ASN A 217 6.77 -9.34 -12.18
N PHE A 218 6.85 -10.59 -11.70
CA PHE A 218 8.00 -11.46 -11.87
C PHE A 218 7.82 -12.44 -13.03
#